data_1b3400086375302bfa3c69400a509d11
#
_entry.id   1b3400086375302bfa3c69400a509d11
#
_cell.length_a   1.000
_cell.length_b   1.000
_cell.length_c   1.000
_cell.angle_alpha   90.00
_cell.angle_beta   90.00
_cell.angle_gamma   90.00
#
_symmetry.space_group_name_H-M   'P 1'
#
loop_
_entity.id
_entity.type
_entity.pdbx_description
1 polymer ?
#
loop_
_entity_poly.entity_id
_entity_poly.type
_entity_poly.pdbx_seq_one_letter_code
_entity_poly.pdbx_strand_id
1 'polypeptide(L)'
;ERVTASGFTGTPYLLAHEYGNNNFRSYQVNTNGVIGPIHSSAGEEHIFEEEPRASGYMKFIPGGNYVAVSIPGANNYVDILDYDLTTGGVSNSRLVEIDEPGNFVYGMEFSQDGGNMFLTTSSVLGGSSKLLKYRLDSLNSDNPAVDIQNTKEEIPTTSTDFGALQTAPDGLIYLAINQSQFVGQITNP
;
A
#
# COMPACT_ATOMS: atom_id res chain seq x y z
N GLU A 1 13.37 4.10 -4.60
CA GLU A 1 13.01 4.77 -3.33
C GLU A 1 11.53 5.16 -3.39
N ARG A 2 10.78 4.84 -2.34
CA ARG A 2 9.35 5.18 -2.21
C ARG A 2 9.19 6.22 -1.13
N VAL A 3 8.26 7.14 -1.32
CA VAL A 3 7.98 8.21 -0.37
C VAL A 3 6.48 8.35 -0.17
N THR A 4 6.04 8.49 1.06
CA THR A 4 4.66 8.81 1.42
C THR A 4 4.64 9.81 2.58
N ALA A 5 3.52 10.48 2.79
CA ALA A 5 3.34 11.46 3.86
C ALA A 5 2.13 11.11 4.72
N SER A 6 2.27 11.28 6.04
CA SER A 6 1.15 11.16 6.97
C SER A 6 0.29 12.42 6.92
N GLY A 7 -1.01 12.28 6.64
CA GLY A 7 -1.98 13.39 6.55
C GLY A 7 -2.75 13.68 7.83
N PHE A 8 -2.18 13.41 9.02
CA PHE A 8 -2.91 13.45 10.28
C PHE A 8 -2.78 14.77 11.04
N THR A 9 -3.75 14.99 11.94
CA THR A 9 -3.74 16.10 12.90
C THR A 9 -2.56 15.94 13.86
N GLY A 10 -1.47 16.63 13.61
CA GLY A 10 -0.22 16.54 14.37
C GLY A 10 0.94 17.02 13.51
N THR A 11 2.14 16.69 13.91
CA THR A 11 3.32 16.96 13.07
C THR A 11 3.34 15.96 11.91
N PRO A 12 3.30 16.42 10.65
CA PRO A 12 3.34 15.54 9.51
C PRO A 12 4.74 14.92 9.35
N TYR A 13 4.77 13.68 8.91
CA TYR A 13 5.98 12.96 8.54
C TYR A 13 6.01 12.64 7.06
N LEU A 14 7.20 12.66 6.50
CA LEU A 14 7.53 12.11 5.21
C LEU A 14 8.27 10.79 5.45
N LEU A 15 7.75 9.69 4.95
CA LEU A 15 8.37 8.37 5.08
C LEU A 15 8.93 7.92 3.74
N ALA A 16 10.18 7.48 3.75
CA ALA A 16 10.87 6.90 2.60
C ALA A 16 11.37 5.49 2.94
N HIS A 17 11.32 4.59 1.98
CA HIS A 17 11.91 3.26 2.06
C HIS A 17 13.17 3.20 1.20
N GLU A 18 14.27 2.68 1.75
CA GLU A 18 15.52 2.53 1.01
C GLU A 18 15.42 1.36 0.01
N TYR A 19 16.16 1.48 -1.06
CA TYR A 19 16.35 0.41 -2.03
C TYR A 19 17.44 -0.57 -1.57
N GLY A 20 17.20 -1.86 -1.77
CA GLY A 20 18.18 -2.91 -1.51
C GLY A 20 18.25 -3.39 -0.06
N ASN A 21 17.31 -2.98 0.77
CA ASN A 21 17.21 -3.39 2.17
C ASN A 21 15.79 -3.19 2.72
N ASN A 22 15.60 -3.36 4.03
CA ASN A 22 14.33 -3.12 4.73
C ASN A 22 14.35 -1.87 5.62
N ASN A 23 15.14 -0.86 5.25
CA ASN A 23 15.28 0.36 6.03
C ASN A 23 14.27 1.42 5.61
N PHE A 24 13.66 2.06 6.60
CA PHE A 24 12.83 3.24 6.46
C PHE A 24 13.55 4.47 7.00
N ARG A 25 13.31 5.61 6.36
CA ARG A 25 13.72 6.95 6.80
C ARG A 25 12.51 7.82 6.97
N SER A 26 12.24 8.23 8.18
CA SER A 26 11.14 9.12 8.51
C SER A 26 11.66 10.53 8.79
N TYR A 27 11.03 11.52 8.19
CA TYR A 27 11.39 12.93 8.32
C TYR A 27 10.19 13.69 8.86
N GLN A 28 10.38 14.40 9.96
CA GLN A 28 9.38 15.29 10.52
C GLN A 28 9.35 16.60 9.72
N VAL A 29 8.17 17.05 9.33
CA VAL A 29 7.99 18.32 8.63
C VAL A 29 7.28 19.29 9.54
N ASN A 30 7.91 20.43 9.84
CA ASN A 30 7.33 21.46 10.70
C ASN A 30 7.73 22.86 10.22
N THR A 31 7.37 23.89 10.98
CA THR A 31 7.65 25.30 10.64
C THR A 31 9.14 25.65 10.56
N ASN A 32 10.01 24.82 11.15
CA ASN A 32 11.49 24.96 11.10
C ASN A 32 12.10 24.21 9.91
N GLY A 33 11.30 23.50 9.12
CA GLY A 33 11.72 22.73 7.96
C GLY A 33 11.57 21.22 8.15
N VAL A 34 12.43 20.46 7.47
CA VAL A 34 12.48 18.99 7.51
C VAL A 34 13.56 18.54 8.49
N ILE A 35 13.16 17.76 9.49
CA ILE A 35 14.02 17.26 10.56
C ILE A 35 14.12 15.74 10.46
N GLY A 36 15.30 15.19 10.61
CA GLY A 36 15.57 13.74 10.57
C GLY A 36 16.79 13.42 9.72
N PRO A 37 16.94 12.19 9.22
CA PRO A 37 15.97 11.10 9.32
C PRO A 37 15.98 10.36 10.66
N ILE A 38 14.84 9.81 10.99
CA ILE A 38 14.67 8.75 11.97
C ILE A 38 14.77 7.43 11.20
N HIS A 39 15.64 6.53 11.64
CA HIS A 39 15.89 5.25 10.99
C HIS A 39 15.12 4.12 11.68
N SER A 40 14.52 3.24 10.89
CA SER A 40 13.89 1.99 11.33
C SER A 40 14.22 0.89 10.33
N SER A 41 14.30 -0.35 10.78
CA SER A 41 14.47 -1.53 9.93
C SER A 41 13.35 -2.52 10.29
N ALA A 42 12.46 -2.81 9.35
CA ALA A 42 11.34 -3.72 9.55
C ALA A 42 10.84 -4.26 8.21
N GLY A 43 10.22 -5.45 8.23
CA GLY A 43 9.62 -6.06 7.07
C GLY A 43 10.60 -6.64 6.07
N GLU A 44 10.12 -6.81 4.84
CA GLU A 44 10.85 -7.43 3.74
C GLU A 44 11.86 -6.48 3.09
N GLU A 45 12.91 -7.06 2.51
CA GLU A 45 13.87 -6.33 1.68
C GLU A 45 13.29 -6.00 0.31
N HIS A 46 13.43 -4.76 -0.13
CA HIS A 46 12.95 -4.29 -1.43
C HIS A 46 14.09 -4.24 -2.45
N ILE A 47 14.40 -5.39 -3.02
CA ILE A 47 15.44 -5.54 -4.05
C ILE A 47 14.82 -5.73 -5.43
N PHE A 48 15.56 -5.38 -6.46
CA PHE A 48 15.18 -5.52 -7.86
C PHE A 48 16.31 -6.25 -8.61
N GLU A 49 16.48 -7.54 -8.35
CA GLU A 49 17.46 -8.35 -9.08
C GLU A 49 16.80 -9.18 -10.19
N GLU A 50 15.72 -9.89 -9.85
CA GLU A 50 14.96 -10.71 -10.80
C GLU A 50 13.47 -10.37 -10.82
N GLU A 51 12.97 -9.62 -9.82
CA GLU A 51 11.56 -9.31 -9.60
C GLU A 51 11.36 -7.82 -9.28
N PRO A 52 10.22 -7.21 -9.65
CA PRO A 52 9.98 -5.77 -9.48
C PRO A 52 9.63 -5.39 -8.02
N ARG A 53 10.26 -5.99 -7.01
CA ARG A 53 9.96 -5.79 -5.58
C ARG A 53 10.04 -4.34 -5.10
N ALA A 54 10.82 -3.51 -5.78
CA ALA A 54 10.95 -2.08 -5.47
C ALA A 54 9.95 -1.20 -6.24
N SER A 55 9.11 -1.76 -7.10
CA SER A 55 8.03 -1.05 -7.75
C SER A 55 6.72 -1.29 -6.98
N GLY A 56 5.86 -0.32 -6.87
CA GLY A 56 4.59 -0.43 -6.15
C GLY A 56 4.38 0.75 -5.21
N TYR A 57 3.33 0.72 -4.45
CA TYR A 57 2.90 1.83 -3.62
C TYR A 57 3.32 1.65 -2.17
N MET A 58 3.58 2.77 -1.52
CA MET A 58 3.66 2.87 -0.07
C MET A 58 2.69 3.96 0.37
N LYS A 59 1.77 3.64 1.27
CA LYS A 59 0.75 4.57 1.75
C LYS A 59 0.48 4.38 3.24
N PHE A 60 0.19 5.47 3.92
CA PHE A 60 -0.39 5.39 5.26
C PHE A 60 -1.85 4.91 5.18
N ILE A 61 -2.21 4.00 6.07
CA ILE A 61 -3.61 3.63 6.27
C ILE A 61 -4.27 4.79 7.02
N PRO A 62 -5.48 5.23 6.63
CA PRO A 62 -6.23 6.23 7.37
C PRO A 62 -6.34 5.89 8.86
N GLY A 63 -6.08 6.88 9.74
CA GLY A 63 -5.85 6.65 11.18
C GLY A 63 -4.38 6.79 11.58
N GLY A 64 -3.42 6.55 10.68
CA GLY A 64 -2.00 6.93 10.78
C GLY A 64 -1.09 6.01 11.57
N ASN A 65 -1.62 5.00 12.24
CA ASN A 65 -0.82 4.08 13.03
C ASN A 65 -0.19 2.94 12.21
N TYR A 66 -0.49 2.90 10.92
CA TYR A 66 -0.01 1.86 10.02
C TYR A 66 0.43 2.45 8.68
N VAL A 67 1.46 1.85 8.12
CA VAL A 67 1.88 2.06 6.72
C VAL A 67 1.82 0.72 5.99
N ALA A 68 1.32 0.73 4.76
CA ALA A 68 1.31 -0.43 3.92
C ALA A 68 2.22 -0.23 2.71
N VAL A 69 2.93 -1.28 2.33
CA VAL A 69 3.87 -1.30 1.20
C VAL A 69 3.53 -2.48 0.31
N SER A 70 3.15 -2.23 -0.94
CA SER A 70 2.95 -3.32 -1.91
C SER A 70 4.30 -3.79 -2.45
N ILE A 71 4.53 -5.10 -2.43
CA ILE A 71 5.77 -5.76 -2.84
C ILE A 71 5.43 -6.71 -3.99
N PRO A 72 5.50 -6.25 -5.25
CA PRO A 72 5.27 -7.10 -6.40
C PRO A 72 6.41 -8.10 -6.59
N GLY A 73 6.09 -9.29 -7.07
CA GLY A 73 7.06 -10.35 -7.32
C GLY A 73 6.36 -11.64 -7.74
N ALA A 74 7.11 -12.74 -7.86
CA ALA A 74 6.53 -14.07 -8.12
C ALA A 74 5.50 -14.44 -7.03
N ASN A 75 5.81 -14.09 -5.79
CA ASN A 75 4.86 -14.04 -4.69
C ASN A 75 4.60 -12.57 -4.37
N ASN A 76 3.39 -12.11 -4.64
CA ASN A 76 2.99 -10.75 -4.32
C ASN A 76 2.66 -10.62 -2.83
N TYR A 77 3.08 -9.52 -2.21
CA TYR A 77 2.76 -9.22 -0.82
C TYR A 77 2.30 -7.77 -0.66
N VAL A 78 1.55 -7.53 0.40
CA VAL A 78 1.43 -6.22 1.04
C VAL A 78 1.98 -6.35 2.44
N ASP A 79 3.04 -5.62 2.75
CA ASP A 79 3.59 -5.54 4.09
C ASP A 79 2.91 -4.40 4.84
N ILE A 80 2.20 -4.71 5.93
CA ILE A 80 1.53 -3.74 6.78
C ILE A 80 2.32 -3.62 8.08
N LEU A 81 2.89 -2.44 8.31
CA LEU A 81 3.78 -2.16 9.42
C LEU A 81 3.16 -1.16 10.38
N ASP A 82 3.47 -1.30 11.67
CA ASP A 82 3.14 -0.28 12.66
C ASP A 82 3.96 0.98 12.40
N TYR A 83 3.32 2.13 12.55
CA TYR A 83 3.95 3.44 12.50
C TYR A 83 3.66 4.22 13.78
N ASP A 84 4.72 4.61 14.48
CA ASP A 84 4.62 5.42 15.68
C ASP A 84 4.59 6.91 15.32
N LEU A 85 3.44 7.53 15.40
CA LEU A 85 3.25 8.97 15.12
C LEU A 85 4.03 9.90 16.08
N THR A 86 4.48 9.39 17.22
CA THR A 86 5.25 10.18 18.19
C THR A 86 6.72 10.20 17.85
N THR A 87 7.27 9.05 17.49
CA THR A 87 8.69 8.89 17.20
C THR A 87 9.03 8.90 15.72
N GLY A 88 8.05 8.60 14.84
CA GLY A 88 8.27 8.39 13.42
C GLY A 88 8.87 7.01 13.10
N GLY A 89 8.90 6.09 14.06
CA GLY A 89 9.45 4.75 13.91
C GLY A 89 8.51 3.79 13.19
N VAL A 90 9.08 2.85 12.42
CA VAL A 90 8.38 1.75 11.75
C VAL A 90 8.76 0.43 12.42
N SER A 91 7.79 -0.46 12.65
CA SER A 91 8.01 -1.77 13.31
C SER A 91 6.90 -2.78 12.94
N ASN A 92 7.01 -4.01 13.47
CA ASN A 92 5.95 -5.04 13.45
C ASN A 92 5.33 -5.29 12.08
N SER A 93 6.06 -5.96 11.20
CA SER A 93 5.60 -6.36 9.87
C SER A 93 4.49 -7.41 9.92
N ARG A 94 3.48 -7.24 9.05
CA ARG A 94 2.41 -8.18 8.76
C ARG A 94 2.38 -8.43 7.26
N LEU A 95 3.06 -9.47 6.82
CA LEU A 95 3.22 -9.80 5.41
C LEU A 95 2.00 -10.54 4.88
N VAL A 96 1.08 -9.81 4.26
CA VAL A 96 -0.16 -10.36 3.66
C VAL A 96 0.16 -10.84 2.25
N GLU A 97 0.02 -12.14 2.00
CA GLU A 97 0.20 -12.73 0.68
C GLU A 97 -0.99 -12.39 -0.24
N ILE A 98 -0.67 -11.91 -1.45
CA ILE A 98 -1.64 -11.61 -2.48
C ILE A 98 -1.55 -12.71 -3.54
N ASP A 99 -2.35 -13.78 -3.35
CA ASP A 99 -2.36 -14.95 -4.22
C ASP A 99 -2.99 -14.60 -5.60
N GLU A 100 -2.15 -14.09 -6.49
CA GLU A 100 -2.48 -13.71 -7.87
C GLU A 100 -1.35 -14.14 -8.82
N PRO A 101 -1.22 -15.43 -9.10
CA PRO A 101 -0.14 -15.95 -9.92
C PRO A 101 -0.18 -15.37 -11.35
N GLY A 102 0.97 -14.91 -11.84
CA GLY A 102 1.13 -14.31 -13.16
C GLY A 102 0.72 -12.83 -13.24
N ASN A 103 0.28 -12.25 -12.14
CA ASN A 103 0.02 -10.82 -12.01
C ASN A 103 0.91 -10.22 -10.92
N PHE A 104 1.22 -8.93 -11.03
CA PHE A 104 1.92 -8.16 -9.99
C PHE A 104 0.96 -7.20 -9.31
N VAL A 105 1.00 -7.12 -7.98
CA VAL A 105 0.32 -6.07 -7.25
C VAL A 105 0.90 -4.70 -7.65
N TYR A 106 0.04 -3.74 -7.99
CA TYR A 106 0.48 -2.44 -8.49
C TYR A 106 -0.11 -1.29 -7.68
N GLY A 107 -1.36 -0.88 -7.95
CA GLY A 107 -2.01 0.20 -7.23
C GLY A 107 -2.54 -0.25 -5.88
N MET A 108 -2.51 0.64 -4.91
CA MET A 108 -3.04 0.42 -3.57
C MET A 108 -3.74 1.69 -3.07
N GLU A 109 -4.90 1.52 -2.45
CA GLU A 109 -5.64 2.60 -1.79
C GLU A 109 -6.48 2.06 -0.64
N PHE A 110 -6.94 2.94 0.22
CA PHE A 110 -7.74 2.60 1.40
C PHE A 110 -9.07 3.33 1.40
N SER A 111 -10.09 2.69 2.01
CA SER A 111 -11.31 3.41 2.40
C SER A 111 -10.98 4.54 3.38
N GLN A 112 -11.81 5.57 3.42
CA GLN A 112 -11.59 6.76 4.24
C GLN A 112 -11.51 6.45 5.75
N ASP A 113 -12.19 5.40 6.20
CA ASP A 113 -12.16 4.90 7.58
C ASP A 113 -10.99 3.97 7.88
N GLY A 114 -10.18 3.60 6.86
CA GLY A 114 -9.08 2.65 6.99
C GLY A 114 -9.52 1.19 7.13
N GLY A 115 -10.81 0.89 7.00
CA GLY A 115 -11.35 -0.45 7.19
C GLY A 115 -11.14 -1.40 6.01
N ASN A 116 -10.95 -0.85 4.82
CA ASN A 116 -10.75 -1.62 3.59
C ASN A 116 -9.49 -1.20 2.84
N MET A 117 -8.79 -2.17 2.29
CA MET A 117 -7.69 -2.00 1.35
C MET A 117 -8.13 -2.45 -0.03
N PHE A 118 -7.86 -1.62 -1.04
CA PHE A 118 -8.10 -1.93 -2.45
C PHE A 118 -6.77 -2.04 -3.18
N LEU A 119 -6.64 -3.09 -3.99
CA LEU A 119 -5.45 -3.37 -4.77
C LEU A 119 -5.80 -3.56 -6.24
N THR A 120 -4.98 -3.05 -7.13
CA THR A 120 -4.98 -3.48 -8.52
C THR A 120 -3.81 -4.42 -8.77
N THR A 121 -4.04 -5.39 -9.62
CA THR A 121 -2.96 -6.20 -10.17
C THR A 121 -2.68 -5.80 -11.62
N SER A 122 -1.45 -5.95 -12.07
CA SER A 122 -1.03 -5.70 -13.45
C SER A 122 -0.46 -6.99 -14.03
N SER A 123 -0.93 -7.38 -15.20
CA SER A 123 -0.40 -8.55 -15.88
C SER A 123 0.87 -8.21 -16.64
N VAL A 124 1.93 -8.98 -16.42
CA VAL A 124 3.21 -8.83 -17.15
C VAL A 124 3.18 -9.52 -18.52
N LEU A 125 2.29 -10.49 -18.69
CA LEU A 125 2.23 -11.35 -19.88
C LEU A 125 0.94 -11.20 -20.70
N GLY A 126 0.23 -10.06 -20.57
CA GLY A 126 -1.01 -9.80 -21.31
C GLY A 126 -2.25 -10.52 -20.73
N GLY A 127 -2.22 -10.88 -19.46
CA GLY A 127 -3.40 -11.34 -18.71
C GLY A 127 -4.33 -10.20 -18.31
N SER A 128 -5.41 -10.52 -17.62
CA SER A 128 -6.35 -9.53 -17.10
C SER A 128 -5.87 -9.04 -15.73
N SER A 129 -5.83 -7.73 -15.57
CA SER A 129 -5.70 -7.09 -14.25
C SER A 129 -6.95 -7.35 -13.43
N LYS A 130 -6.80 -7.36 -12.11
CA LYS A 130 -7.89 -7.51 -11.15
C LYS A 130 -7.97 -6.31 -10.22
N LEU A 131 -9.18 -6.05 -9.74
CA LEU A 131 -9.44 -5.17 -8.62
C LEU A 131 -9.82 -6.02 -7.42
N LEU A 132 -9.01 -5.97 -6.37
CA LEU A 132 -9.16 -6.77 -5.17
C LEU A 132 -9.49 -5.87 -3.98
N LYS A 133 -10.26 -6.41 -3.04
CA LYS A 133 -10.58 -5.78 -1.77
C LYS A 133 -10.21 -6.73 -0.63
N TYR A 134 -9.66 -6.16 0.44
CA TYR A 134 -9.37 -6.84 1.71
C TYR A 134 -9.89 -6.01 2.87
N ARG A 135 -10.41 -6.68 3.91
CA ARG A 135 -10.78 -6.00 5.16
C ARG A 135 -9.60 -5.95 6.12
N LEU A 136 -9.46 -4.84 6.83
CA LEU A 136 -8.36 -4.58 7.76
C LEU A 136 -8.79 -4.61 9.24
N ASP A 137 -9.97 -5.15 9.54
CA ASP A 137 -10.51 -5.28 10.90
C ASP A 137 -9.69 -6.23 11.80
N SER A 138 -8.85 -7.07 11.21
CA SER A 138 -8.01 -8.07 11.88
C SER A 138 -6.56 -7.63 12.11
N LEU A 139 -6.20 -6.35 11.93
CA LEU A 139 -4.82 -5.86 12.09
C LEU A 139 -4.18 -6.20 13.46
N ASN A 140 -5.01 -6.35 14.50
CA ASN A 140 -4.59 -6.65 15.87
C ASN A 140 -4.99 -8.06 16.33
N SER A 141 -5.33 -8.97 15.43
CA SER A 141 -5.61 -10.38 15.77
C SER A 141 -4.31 -11.15 16.04
N ASP A 142 -4.42 -12.39 16.49
CA ASP A 142 -3.28 -13.26 16.74
C ASP A 142 -2.54 -13.66 15.45
N ASN A 143 -3.23 -13.66 14.30
CA ASN A 143 -2.68 -13.99 12.99
C ASN A 143 -3.12 -12.99 11.92
N PRO A 144 -2.78 -11.69 12.05
CA PRO A 144 -3.38 -10.62 11.24
C PRO A 144 -3.16 -10.79 9.75
N ALA A 145 -2.00 -11.28 9.30
CA ALA A 145 -1.71 -11.48 7.89
C ALA A 145 -2.65 -12.50 7.25
N VAL A 146 -2.82 -13.66 7.90
CA VAL A 146 -3.71 -14.74 7.44
C VAL A 146 -5.17 -14.32 7.51
N ASP A 147 -5.58 -13.64 8.59
CA ASP A 147 -6.95 -13.19 8.78
C ASP A 147 -7.33 -12.16 7.71
N ILE A 148 -6.45 -11.22 7.39
CA ILE A 148 -6.65 -10.24 6.30
C ILE A 148 -6.70 -10.95 4.94
N GLN A 149 -5.75 -11.86 4.66
CA GLN A 149 -5.71 -12.62 3.41
C GLN A 149 -7.03 -13.38 3.16
N ASN A 150 -7.62 -13.97 4.20
CA ASN A 150 -8.88 -14.70 4.12
C ASN A 150 -10.10 -13.82 3.80
N THR A 151 -9.98 -12.49 3.86
CA THR A 151 -11.06 -11.56 3.49
C THR A 151 -11.05 -11.17 2.02
N LYS A 152 -10.12 -11.71 1.21
CA LYS A 152 -9.97 -11.41 -0.21
C LYS A 152 -11.31 -11.48 -0.95
N GLU A 153 -11.63 -10.41 -1.64
CA GLU A 153 -12.78 -10.28 -2.53
C GLU A 153 -12.29 -9.71 -3.87
N GLU A 154 -12.63 -10.38 -4.97
CA GLU A 154 -12.42 -9.83 -6.32
C GLU A 154 -13.64 -8.98 -6.69
N ILE A 155 -13.44 -7.70 -6.96
CA ILE A 155 -14.49 -6.79 -7.38
C ILE A 155 -14.71 -6.97 -8.89
N PRO A 156 -15.93 -7.37 -9.33
CA PRO A 156 -16.24 -7.52 -10.74
C PRO A 156 -16.06 -6.20 -11.49
N THR A 157 -15.38 -6.26 -12.62
CA THR A 157 -15.11 -5.10 -13.47
C THR A 157 -15.38 -5.41 -14.94
N THR A 158 -15.63 -4.38 -15.73
CA THR A 158 -15.79 -4.48 -17.18
C THR A 158 -14.50 -4.20 -17.95
N SER A 159 -13.47 -3.75 -17.27
CA SER A 159 -12.15 -3.43 -17.83
C SER A 159 -11.14 -4.49 -17.43
N THR A 160 -10.06 -4.61 -18.17
CA THR A 160 -9.09 -5.69 -18.04
C THR A 160 -7.65 -5.21 -17.80
N ASP A 161 -7.42 -3.89 -17.76
CA ASP A 161 -6.09 -3.34 -17.53
C ASP A 161 -6.16 -2.12 -16.62
N PHE A 162 -5.77 -2.31 -15.36
CA PHE A 162 -5.87 -1.33 -14.29
C PHE A 162 -4.50 -0.79 -13.90
N GLY A 163 -4.48 0.50 -13.56
CA GLY A 163 -3.32 1.19 -13.03
C GLY A 163 -3.48 1.61 -11.56
N ALA A 164 -3.10 2.84 -11.29
CA ALA A 164 -3.12 3.43 -9.97
C ALA A 164 -4.54 3.61 -9.41
N LEU A 165 -4.63 3.56 -8.09
CA LEU A 165 -5.80 3.94 -7.31
C LEU A 165 -5.49 5.24 -6.55
N GLN A 166 -6.48 6.14 -6.45
CA GLN A 166 -6.34 7.37 -5.67
C GLN A 166 -7.68 7.82 -5.09
N THR A 167 -7.71 8.03 -3.78
CA THR A 167 -8.84 8.67 -3.11
C THR A 167 -8.88 10.16 -3.48
N ALA A 168 -10.08 10.64 -3.83
CA ALA A 168 -10.33 12.04 -4.14
C ALA A 168 -11.04 12.76 -2.97
N PRO A 169 -11.13 14.11 -3.01
CA PRO A 169 -11.75 14.89 -1.94
C PRO A 169 -13.24 14.60 -1.70
N ASP A 170 -13.90 13.95 -2.64
CA ASP A 170 -15.29 13.49 -2.51
C ASP A 170 -15.43 12.17 -1.73
N GLY A 171 -14.30 11.58 -1.28
CA GLY A 171 -14.24 10.33 -0.52
C GLY A 171 -14.33 9.08 -1.39
N LEU A 172 -14.41 9.22 -2.71
CA LEU A 172 -14.44 8.11 -3.64
C LEU A 172 -13.03 7.72 -4.08
N ILE A 173 -12.84 6.45 -4.44
CA ILE A 173 -11.57 5.97 -4.98
C ILE A 173 -11.69 5.91 -6.51
N TYR A 174 -10.76 6.58 -7.18
CA TYR A 174 -10.65 6.57 -8.62
C TYR A 174 -9.56 5.61 -9.07
N LEU A 175 -9.84 4.93 -10.18
CA LEU A 175 -9.03 3.87 -10.74
C LEU A 175 -8.60 4.25 -12.16
N ALA A 176 -7.31 4.30 -12.41
CA ALA A 176 -6.79 4.47 -13.76
C ALA A 176 -7.05 3.21 -14.60
N ILE A 177 -7.54 3.38 -15.82
CA ILE A 177 -7.78 2.31 -16.78
C ILE A 177 -6.89 2.59 -17.99
N ASN A 178 -5.99 1.64 -18.30
CA ASN A 178 -5.04 1.82 -19.39
C ASN A 178 -5.76 1.98 -20.73
N GLN A 179 -5.24 2.88 -21.57
CA GLN A 179 -5.80 3.21 -22.89
C GLN A 179 -7.28 3.64 -22.90
N SER A 180 -7.84 4.03 -21.75
CA SER A 180 -9.20 4.54 -21.64
C SER A 180 -9.23 6.07 -21.56
N GLN A 181 -10.29 6.66 -22.08
CA GLN A 181 -10.62 8.08 -21.89
C GLN A 181 -11.37 8.32 -20.57
N PHE A 182 -11.70 7.26 -19.85
CA PHE A 182 -12.46 7.28 -18.61
C PHE A 182 -11.64 6.69 -17.47
N VAL A 183 -11.94 7.11 -16.25
CA VAL A 183 -11.46 6.51 -15.02
C VAL A 183 -12.55 5.62 -14.42
N GLY A 184 -12.16 4.53 -13.77
CA GLY A 184 -13.05 3.75 -12.93
C GLY A 184 -13.33 4.48 -11.61
N GLN A 185 -14.39 4.09 -10.92
CA GLN A 185 -14.78 4.66 -9.64
C GLN A 185 -15.30 3.58 -8.70
N ILE A 186 -14.80 3.57 -7.46
CA ILE A 186 -15.34 2.77 -6.36
C ILE A 186 -16.21 3.70 -5.52
N THR A 187 -17.53 3.44 -5.54
CA THR A 187 -18.55 4.36 -4.98
C THR A 187 -18.88 4.10 -3.50
N ASN A 188 -18.51 2.96 -2.96
CA ASN A 188 -18.66 2.61 -1.54
C ASN A 188 -17.37 1.92 -1.07
N PRO A 189 -16.28 2.67 -0.98
CA PRO A 189 -15.00 2.12 -0.61
C PRO A 189 -14.92 1.65 0.84
#